data_d20a1a80ec74ebad533a73f2a5a93120
#
_entry.id   d20a1a80ec74ebad533a73f2a5a93120
#
_cell.length_a   1.000
_cell.length_b   1.000
_cell.length_c   1.000
_cell.angle_alpha   90.00
_cell.angle_beta   90.00
_cell.angle_gamma   90.00
#
_symmetry.space_group_name_H-M   'P 1'
#
loop_
_entity.id
_entity.type
_entity.pdbx_description
1 polymer ?
#
loop_
_entity_poly.entity_id
_entity_poly.type
_entity_poly.pdbx_seq_one_letter_code
_entity_poly.pdbx_strand_id
1 'polypeptide(L)'
;FEKRLCRAFSIYQYEVNELPFQPFQGFTITHSRGARGLPFLPPDLATCPDCQRELLDPKNRRYRHPFITCIHCGPRYTVMETLPYDRERTVMGRFPLCPDCRAEYTTPADRRCHAQTIACLHCGPQLTMDIETAAQLLRQGEVVAVKGIGGYHLCANAANPPAVAKIRQIKHRGQKPFAVLFRNIEEVRQYCRVSQAEEKLLLSAARPIVLLHSKRPLPTEITCGSDRVGAFLPCNPLQILLLEAISPLVATSANISGAPMCTDDTAVQQFGVPV
;
A
#
# COMPACT_ATOMS: atom_id res chain seq x y z
N PHE A 1 -12.26 -10.22 24.61
CA PHE A 1 -10.98 -10.48 23.96
C PHE A 1 -11.06 -10.16 22.47
N GLU A 2 -12.04 -10.68 21.74
CA GLU A 2 -12.21 -10.49 20.28
C GLU A 2 -12.36 -9.02 19.82
N LYS A 3 -12.98 -8.18 20.62
CA LYS A 3 -13.21 -6.74 20.28
C LYS A 3 -11.93 -5.88 20.26
N ARG A 4 -10.79 -6.40 20.75
CA ARG A 4 -9.49 -5.69 20.81
C ARG A 4 -8.44 -6.25 19.86
N LEU A 5 -8.77 -7.29 19.09
CA LEU A 5 -7.84 -7.85 18.13
C LEU A 5 -7.57 -6.90 16.97
N CYS A 6 -6.32 -6.80 16.59
CA CYS A 6 -5.90 -6.12 15.39
C CYS A 6 -6.60 -6.73 14.17
N ARG A 7 -7.07 -5.92 13.22
CA ARG A 7 -7.69 -6.37 11.96
C ARG A 7 -6.80 -7.30 11.11
N ALA A 8 -5.53 -7.40 11.48
CA ALA A 8 -4.56 -8.29 10.83
C ALA A 8 -4.60 -9.73 11.36
N PHE A 9 -5.34 -10.01 12.44
CA PHE A 9 -5.39 -11.33 13.07
C PHE A 9 -6.76 -11.96 12.90
N SER A 10 -6.75 -13.25 12.56
CA SER A 10 -7.92 -14.11 12.63
C SER A 10 -7.63 -15.24 13.59
N ILE A 11 -8.45 -15.42 14.60
CA ILE A 11 -8.40 -16.59 15.51
C ILE A 11 -9.26 -17.67 14.88
N TYR A 12 -8.65 -18.75 14.43
CA TYR A 12 -9.35 -19.90 13.86
C TYR A 12 -9.77 -20.91 14.92
N GLN A 13 -8.99 -21.01 15.98
CA GLN A 13 -9.24 -21.93 17.08
C GLN A 13 -8.56 -21.41 18.34
N TYR A 14 -9.23 -21.54 19.49
CA TYR A 14 -8.62 -21.25 20.79
C TYR A 14 -9.11 -22.27 21.83
N GLU A 15 -8.27 -22.49 22.83
CA GLU A 15 -8.56 -23.31 23.98
C GLU A 15 -8.32 -22.47 25.24
N VAL A 16 -9.20 -22.59 26.23
CA VAL A 16 -9.10 -21.88 27.51
C VAL A 16 -8.92 -22.92 28.62
N ASN A 17 -7.79 -22.86 29.30
CA ASN A 17 -7.47 -23.72 30.42
C ASN A 17 -7.33 -22.88 31.70
N GLU A 18 -7.96 -23.31 32.79
CA GLU A 18 -7.72 -22.73 34.12
C GLU A 18 -6.40 -23.27 34.67
N LEU A 19 -5.53 -22.36 35.07
CA LEU A 19 -4.25 -22.68 35.68
C LEU A 19 -4.22 -22.19 37.12
N PRO A 20 -3.47 -22.83 38.01
CA PRO A 20 -3.22 -22.31 39.35
C PRO A 20 -2.65 -20.92 39.31
N PHE A 21 -3.11 -20.03 40.18
CA PHE A 21 -2.60 -18.66 40.25
C PHE A 21 -1.07 -18.67 40.46
N GLN A 22 -0.35 -18.00 39.55
CA GLN A 22 1.07 -17.71 39.72
C GLN A 22 1.27 -16.19 39.69
N PRO A 23 1.96 -15.60 40.66
CA PRO A 23 2.24 -14.18 40.69
C PRO A 23 3.24 -13.83 39.56
N PHE A 24 2.81 -13.03 38.61
CA PHE A 24 3.71 -12.49 37.56
C PHE A 24 4.30 -11.16 38.04
N GLN A 25 5.61 -10.98 37.82
CA GLN A 25 6.33 -9.75 38.17
C GLN A 25 6.33 -8.72 37.02
N GLY A 26 5.30 -8.68 36.18
CA GLY A 26 5.17 -7.76 35.07
C GLY A 26 5.18 -8.44 33.71
N PHE A 27 5.21 -7.64 32.64
CA PHE A 27 5.23 -8.07 31.26
C PHE A 27 6.59 -7.76 30.62
N THR A 28 7.24 -8.74 30.02
CA THR A 28 8.55 -8.57 29.35
C THR A 28 8.47 -9.06 27.92
N ILE A 29 8.95 -8.26 26.98
CA ILE A 29 9.11 -8.66 25.59
C ILE A 29 10.54 -9.18 25.41
N THR A 30 10.68 -10.44 25.03
CA THR A 30 11.99 -11.06 24.76
C THR A 30 12.28 -11.08 23.27
N HIS A 31 13.56 -11.19 22.89
CA HIS A 31 13.93 -11.39 21.50
C HIS A 31 13.29 -12.64 20.90
N SER A 32 12.88 -12.54 19.64
CA SER A 32 12.30 -13.67 18.89
C SER A 32 13.31 -14.80 18.78
N ARG A 33 12.90 -16.01 19.16
CA ARG A 33 13.68 -17.24 18.95
C ARG A 33 13.19 -17.93 17.70
N GLY A 34 14.09 -18.53 16.91
CA GLY A 34 13.70 -19.30 15.73
C GLY A 34 12.70 -20.40 16.12
N ALA A 35 11.50 -20.36 15.54
CA ALA A 35 10.47 -21.36 15.79
C ALA A 35 10.72 -22.64 14.97
N ARG A 36 10.49 -23.81 15.57
CA ARG A 36 10.36 -25.06 14.81
C ARG A 36 8.92 -25.12 14.26
N GLY A 37 8.76 -25.07 12.95
CA GLY A 37 7.45 -25.16 12.28
C GLY A 37 7.39 -24.30 11.02
N LEU A 38 6.30 -24.41 10.26
CA LEU A 38 6.05 -23.55 9.10
C LEU A 38 5.73 -22.13 9.62
N PRO A 39 6.55 -21.14 9.29
CA PRO A 39 6.34 -19.78 9.77
C PRO A 39 5.09 -19.19 9.08
N PHE A 40 4.24 -18.53 9.87
CA PHE A 40 3.18 -17.71 9.31
C PHE A 40 3.78 -16.45 8.69
N LEU A 41 3.55 -16.26 7.39
CA LEU A 41 3.95 -15.06 6.66
C LEU A 41 2.81 -14.02 6.74
N PRO A 42 2.99 -12.92 7.48
CA PRO A 42 1.93 -11.92 7.60
C PRO A 42 1.72 -11.22 6.24
N PRO A 43 0.45 -11.05 5.80
CA PRO A 43 0.15 -10.35 4.56
C PRO A 43 0.42 -8.85 4.68
N ASP A 44 0.69 -8.21 3.55
CA ASP A 44 0.67 -6.75 3.44
C ASP A 44 -0.75 -6.23 3.65
N LEU A 45 -0.87 -5.09 4.33
CA LEU A 45 -2.14 -4.50 4.70
C LEU A 45 -2.22 -3.04 4.22
N ALA A 46 -3.35 -2.66 3.67
CA ALA A 46 -3.60 -1.28 3.29
C ALA A 46 -3.53 -0.33 4.49
N THR A 47 -3.16 0.93 4.23
CA THR A 47 -3.11 2.00 5.23
C THR A 47 -4.41 2.07 6.01
N CYS A 48 -4.32 1.98 7.33
CA CYS A 48 -5.49 2.03 8.21
C CYS A 48 -6.02 3.47 8.36
N PRO A 49 -7.29 3.64 8.79
CA PRO A 49 -7.89 4.97 8.94
C PRO A 49 -7.11 5.91 9.87
N ASP A 50 -6.49 5.38 10.93
CA ASP A 50 -5.70 6.20 11.85
C ASP A 50 -4.42 6.72 11.19
N CYS A 51 -3.69 5.88 10.46
CA CYS A 51 -2.52 6.31 9.70
C CYS A 51 -2.90 7.27 8.57
N GLN A 52 -4.05 7.07 7.91
CA GLN A 52 -4.54 7.99 6.89
C GLN A 52 -4.89 9.36 7.49
N ARG A 53 -5.55 9.40 8.66
CA ARG A 53 -5.84 10.65 9.37
C ARG A 53 -4.56 11.39 9.73
N GLU A 54 -3.56 10.71 10.29
CA GLU A 54 -2.26 11.31 10.62
C GLU A 54 -1.47 11.77 9.39
N LEU A 55 -1.56 11.02 8.29
CA LEU A 55 -0.94 11.36 7.01
C LEU A 55 -1.43 12.71 6.46
N LEU A 56 -2.71 13.01 6.68
CA LEU A 56 -3.40 14.19 6.14
C LEU A 56 -3.54 15.34 7.16
N ASP A 57 -3.16 15.14 8.42
CA ASP A 57 -3.22 16.16 9.47
C ASP A 57 -1.95 17.00 9.49
N PRO A 58 -2.02 18.32 9.12
CA PRO A 58 -0.85 19.21 9.13
C PRO A 58 -0.18 19.38 10.50
N LYS A 59 -0.87 19.05 11.58
CA LYS A 59 -0.34 19.12 12.95
C LYS A 59 0.39 17.86 13.38
N ASN A 60 0.28 16.78 12.62
CA ASN A 60 0.92 15.51 12.95
C ASN A 60 2.38 15.49 12.48
N ARG A 61 3.29 14.94 13.29
CA ARG A 61 4.71 14.79 12.93
C ARG A 61 4.96 13.91 11.71
N ARG A 62 3.97 13.11 11.28
CA ARG A 62 3.99 12.29 10.07
C ARG A 62 3.10 12.84 8.94
N TYR A 63 2.74 14.13 9.03
CA TYR A 63 2.04 14.78 7.93
C TYR A 63 2.78 14.58 6.62
N ARG A 64 2.07 14.08 5.60
CA ARG A 64 2.58 13.76 4.27
C ARG A 64 3.79 12.81 4.25
N HIS A 65 3.96 11.96 5.28
CA HIS A 65 5.00 10.94 5.27
C HIS A 65 4.57 9.73 4.41
N PRO A 66 5.16 9.51 3.20
CA PRO A 66 4.69 8.52 2.22
C PRO A 66 4.89 7.06 2.65
N PHE A 67 5.52 6.83 3.80
CA PHE A 67 5.79 5.50 4.36
C PHE A 67 5.22 5.34 5.78
N ILE A 68 4.18 6.12 6.13
CA ILE A 68 3.53 6.01 7.44
C ILE A 68 2.88 4.65 7.63
N THR A 69 3.15 4.01 8.76
CA THR A 69 2.58 2.72 9.15
C THR A 69 2.36 2.62 10.66
N CYS A 70 1.70 1.55 11.09
CA CYS A 70 1.59 1.12 12.49
C CYS A 70 1.47 -0.40 12.58
N ILE A 71 1.18 -0.95 13.77
CA ILE A 71 0.97 -2.41 13.92
C ILE A 71 -0.24 -2.93 13.14
N HIS A 72 -1.19 -2.08 12.76
CA HIS A 72 -2.45 -2.46 12.08
C HIS A 72 -2.40 -2.35 10.55
N CYS A 73 -1.34 -1.80 9.96
CA CYS A 73 -1.27 -1.54 8.52
C CYS A 73 0.16 -1.49 7.98
N GLY A 74 0.27 -1.39 6.67
CA GLY A 74 1.53 -1.27 5.94
C GLY A 74 2.10 -2.61 5.47
N PRO A 75 3.26 -2.58 4.83
CA PRO A 75 3.91 -3.75 4.29
C PRO A 75 4.40 -4.70 5.41
N ARG A 76 4.39 -5.99 5.10
CA ARG A 76 4.87 -7.09 5.95
C ARG A 76 5.70 -8.05 5.10
N TYR A 77 5.02 -8.86 4.29
CA TYR A 77 5.64 -9.84 3.41
C TYR A 77 6.66 -9.21 2.45
N THR A 78 6.27 -8.12 1.80
CA THR A 78 7.08 -7.47 0.76
C THR A 78 8.36 -6.80 1.27
N VAL A 79 8.45 -6.50 2.57
CA VAL A 79 9.64 -5.86 3.16
C VAL A 79 10.52 -6.83 3.94
N MET A 80 10.09 -8.10 4.08
CA MET A 80 10.80 -9.10 4.87
C MET A 80 11.94 -9.72 4.05
N GLU A 81 13.13 -9.77 4.65
CA GLU A 81 14.31 -10.45 4.09
C GLU A 81 14.42 -11.89 4.62
N THR A 82 14.20 -12.07 5.92
CA THR A 82 14.23 -13.37 6.59
C THR A 82 13.21 -13.43 7.73
N LEU A 83 12.95 -14.64 8.24
CA LEU A 83 12.10 -14.89 9.40
C LEU A 83 12.91 -15.00 10.70
N PRO A 84 12.28 -14.73 11.85
CA PRO A 84 10.96 -14.17 12.11
C PRO A 84 10.83 -12.73 11.64
N TYR A 85 9.58 -12.21 11.55
CA TYR A 85 9.29 -10.85 11.14
C TYR A 85 9.66 -9.84 12.24
N ASP A 86 10.92 -9.45 12.27
CA ASP A 86 11.50 -8.43 13.14
C ASP A 86 12.15 -7.34 12.30
N ARG A 87 12.20 -6.09 12.79
CA ARG A 87 12.71 -4.93 12.02
C ARG A 87 14.08 -5.18 11.38
N GLU A 88 15.02 -5.73 12.12
CA GLU A 88 16.38 -6.05 11.68
C GLU A 88 16.46 -7.12 10.58
N ARG A 89 15.34 -7.86 10.37
CA ARG A 89 15.18 -8.89 9.33
C ARG A 89 14.29 -8.43 8.18
N THR A 90 14.06 -7.14 8.10
CA THR A 90 13.37 -6.46 7.01
C THR A 90 14.26 -5.41 6.38
N VAL A 91 13.93 -4.94 5.17
CA VAL A 91 14.62 -3.81 4.54
C VAL A 91 14.61 -2.54 5.40
N MET A 92 13.69 -2.46 6.38
CA MET A 92 13.61 -1.34 7.33
C MET A 92 14.71 -1.35 8.39
N GLY A 93 15.43 -2.46 8.57
CA GLY A 93 16.63 -2.52 9.41
C GLY A 93 17.73 -1.55 8.98
N ARG A 94 17.76 -1.18 7.69
CA ARG A 94 18.71 -0.20 7.12
C ARG A 94 18.45 1.24 7.55
N PHE A 95 17.29 1.50 8.19
CA PHE A 95 16.85 2.83 8.63
C PHE A 95 16.84 2.91 10.16
N PRO A 96 17.93 3.38 10.82
CA PRO A 96 17.98 3.54 12.27
C PRO A 96 16.88 4.46 12.77
N LEU A 97 16.23 4.07 13.87
CA LEU A 97 15.15 4.86 14.44
C LEU A 97 15.69 6.15 15.07
N CYS A 98 15.08 7.28 14.75
CA CYS A 98 15.29 8.52 15.50
C CYS A 98 14.75 8.37 16.95
N PRO A 99 15.13 9.27 17.88
CA PRO A 99 14.72 9.17 19.29
C PRO A 99 13.21 9.06 19.46
N ASP A 100 12.43 9.87 18.75
CA ASP A 100 10.96 9.86 18.85
C ASP A 100 10.34 8.54 18.34
N CYS A 101 10.81 8.05 17.16
CA CYS A 101 10.33 6.77 16.65
C CYS A 101 10.76 5.60 17.53
N ARG A 102 11.91 5.69 18.18
CA ARG A 102 12.37 4.71 19.16
C ARG A 102 11.47 4.72 20.39
N ALA A 103 11.14 5.90 20.91
CA ALA A 103 10.23 6.04 22.06
C ALA A 103 8.87 5.40 21.76
N GLU A 104 8.24 5.72 20.61
CA GLU A 104 6.98 5.08 20.18
C GLU A 104 7.12 3.55 20.01
N TYR A 105 8.24 3.08 19.44
CA TYR A 105 8.50 1.66 19.22
C TYR A 105 8.62 0.86 20.51
N THR A 106 9.14 1.46 21.57
CA THR A 106 9.40 0.78 22.86
C THR A 106 8.32 1.02 23.91
N THR A 107 7.38 1.94 23.70
CA THR A 107 6.33 2.28 24.66
C THR A 107 5.11 1.34 24.50
N PRO A 108 4.80 0.46 25.48
CA PRO A 108 3.73 -0.54 25.32
C PRO A 108 2.33 0.02 25.04
N ALA A 109 2.06 1.26 25.49
CA ALA A 109 0.77 1.93 25.27
C ALA A 109 0.67 2.60 23.88
N ASP A 110 1.77 2.73 23.15
CA ASP A 110 1.77 3.35 21.83
C ASP A 110 1.26 2.37 20.75
N ARG A 111 0.45 2.86 19.83
CA ARG A 111 -0.04 2.06 18.70
C ARG A 111 1.04 1.66 17.67
N ARG A 112 2.26 2.15 17.83
CA ARG A 112 3.46 1.76 17.07
C ARG A 112 4.45 0.94 17.88
N CYS A 113 4.07 0.53 19.09
CA CYS A 113 4.90 -0.38 19.87
C CYS A 113 5.19 -1.65 19.05
N HIS A 114 6.47 -1.93 18.83
CA HIS A 114 6.94 -3.02 17.97
C HIS A 114 6.39 -3.03 16.52
N ALA A 115 5.99 -1.87 15.99
CA ALA A 115 5.67 -1.75 14.56
C ALA A 115 6.96 -1.80 13.74
N GLN A 116 7.29 -2.96 13.15
CA GLN A 116 8.59 -3.22 12.51
C GLN A 116 8.92 -2.24 11.38
N THR A 117 7.88 -1.71 10.72
CA THR A 117 8.01 -0.75 9.61
C THR A 117 7.89 0.72 10.05
N ILE A 118 7.89 1.02 11.36
CA ILE A 118 7.82 2.39 11.87
C ILE A 118 8.92 3.28 11.28
N ALA A 119 8.53 4.47 10.84
CA ALA A 119 9.42 5.51 10.34
C ALA A 119 8.77 6.89 10.46
N CYS A 120 9.55 7.93 10.20
CA CYS A 120 9.08 9.30 9.98
C CYS A 120 9.95 9.97 8.89
N LEU A 121 9.67 11.22 8.56
CA LEU A 121 10.41 11.97 7.54
C LEU A 121 11.91 12.07 7.82
N HIS A 122 12.35 11.96 9.10
CA HIS A 122 13.77 12.03 9.47
C HIS A 122 14.50 10.70 9.37
N CYS A 123 13.84 9.58 9.71
CA CYS A 123 14.50 8.29 9.87
C CYS A 123 14.01 7.21 8.93
N GLY A 124 13.09 7.53 8.01
CA GLY A 124 12.55 6.59 7.03
C GLY A 124 13.13 6.73 5.63
N PRO A 125 12.66 5.89 4.71
CA PRO A 125 12.94 6.04 3.30
C PRO A 125 12.55 7.42 2.78
N GLN A 126 13.21 7.86 1.71
CA GLN A 126 12.93 9.12 1.03
C GLN A 126 12.43 8.84 -0.39
N LEU A 127 11.65 9.76 -0.94
CA LEU A 127 11.26 9.72 -2.35
C LEU A 127 12.39 10.29 -3.22
N THR A 128 12.57 9.75 -4.41
CA THR A 128 13.46 10.27 -5.44
C THR A 128 12.90 11.53 -6.09
N MET A 129 11.57 11.63 -6.14
CA MET A 129 10.82 12.76 -6.67
C MET A 129 9.70 13.13 -5.69
N ASP A 130 9.45 14.41 -5.47
CA ASP A 130 8.32 14.84 -4.63
C ASP A 130 6.97 14.60 -5.34
N ILE A 131 5.90 14.49 -4.53
CA ILE A 131 4.56 14.13 -5.01
C ILE A 131 3.97 15.18 -5.95
N GLU A 132 4.25 16.46 -5.72
CA GLU A 132 3.69 17.52 -6.57
C GLU A 132 4.34 17.51 -7.96
N THR A 133 5.64 17.31 -8.03
CA THR A 133 6.37 17.12 -9.29
C THR A 133 5.82 15.90 -10.07
N ALA A 134 5.63 14.76 -9.39
CA ALA A 134 5.03 13.58 -10.00
C ALA A 134 3.60 13.85 -10.51
N ALA A 135 2.79 14.54 -9.72
CA ALA A 135 1.43 14.91 -10.10
C ALA A 135 1.39 15.89 -11.29
N GLN A 136 2.33 16.83 -11.35
CA GLN A 136 2.46 17.76 -12.47
C GLN A 136 2.80 17.03 -13.77
N LEU A 137 3.76 16.12 -13.74
CA LEU A 137 4.11 15.28 -14.90
C LEU A 137 2.89 14.48 -15.39
N LEU A 138 2.15 13.87 -14.46
CA LEU A 138 0.92 13.13 -14.80
C LEU A 138 -0.17 14.03 -15.39
N ARG A 139 -0.34 15.28 -14.91
CA ARG A 139 -1.27 16.28 -15.50
C ARG A 139 -0.84 16.68 -16.91
N GLN A 140 0.45 16.74 -17.18
CA GLN A 140 1.02 17.03 -18.51
C GLN A 140 0.90 15.84 -19.48
N GLY A 141 0.39 14.69 -19.04
CA GLY A 141 0.23 13.49 -19.86
C GLY A 141 1.45 12.59 -19.89
N GLU A 142 2.42 12.83 -19.02
CA GLU A 142 3.55 11.93 -18.86
C GLU A 142 3.15 10.65 -18.09
N VAL A 143 3.94 9.60 -18.30
CA VAL A 143 3.89 8.36 -17.53
C VAL A 143 4.95 8.43 -16.44
N VAL A 144 4.58 8.12 -15.19
CA VAL A 144 5.51 8.11 -14.07
C VAL A 144 5.57 6.71 -13.46
N ALA A 145 6.77 6.24 -13.14
CA ALA A 145 6.94 5.00 -12.41
C ALA A 145 6.89 5.26 -10.91
N VAL A 146 6.02 4.54 -10.20
CA VAL A 146 5.80 4.70 -8.75
C VAL A 146 6.04 3.37 -8.06
N LYS A 147 6.93 3.34 -7.07
CA LYS A 147 7.19 2.13 -6.28
C LYS A 147 6.02 1.86 -5.34
N GLY A 148 5.29 0.79 -5.61
CA GLY A 148 4.19 0.30 -4.78
C GLY A 148 4.63 -0.82 -3.84
N ILE A 149 3.66 -1.45 -3.19
CA ILE A 149 3.87 -2.71 -2.47
C ILE A 149 4.12 -3.81 -3.53
N GLY A 150 5.24 -4.53 -3.41
CA GLY A 150 5.61 -5.62 -4.29
C GLY A 150 6.38 -5.24 -5.56
N GLY A 151 6.46 -3.97 -5.95
CA GLY A 151 7.25 -3.51 -7.10
C GLY A 151 6.73 -2.21 -7.71
N TYR A 152 7.28 -1.86 -8.87
CA TYR A 152 6.93 -0.62 -9.57
C TYR A 152 5.63 -0.71 -10.35
N HIS A 153 4.86 0.37 -10.31
CA HIS A 153 3.71 0.62 -11.19
C HIS A 153 4.03 1.75 -12.17
N LEU A 154 3.59 1.59 -13.42
CA LEU A 154 3.48 2.70 -14.36
C LEU A 154 2.14 3.36 -14.15
N CYS A 155 2.15 4.67 -13.91
CA CYS A 155 0.98 5.48 -13.64
C CYS A 155 0.77 6.51 -14.77
N ALA A 156 -0.49 6.75 -15.15
CA ALA A 156 -0.89 7.83 -16.04
C ALA A 156 -2.25 8.38 -15.64
N ASN A 157 -2.52 9.64 -15.98
CA ASN A 157 -3.83 10.24 -15.80
C ASN A 157 -4.89 9.48 -16.61
N ALA A 158 -5.86 8.87 -15.92
CA ALA A 158 -6.93 8.09 -16.57
C ALA A 158 -7.89 8.93 -17.40
N ALA A 159 -7.94 10.24 -17.18
CA ALA A 159 -8.75 11.18 -17.96
C ALA A 159 -8.03 11.68 -19.23
N ASN A 160 -6.78 11.25 -19.48
CA ASN A 160 -5.99 11.66 -20.63
C ASN A 160 -5.73 10.46 -21.56
N PRO A 161 -6.54 10.29 -22.66
CA PRO A 161 -6.39 9.17 -23.58
C PRO A 161 -4.98 9.02 -24.18
N PRO A 162 -4.29 10.10 -24.63
CA PRO A 162 -2.90 10.03 -25.08
C PRO A 162 -1.94 9.45 -24.04
N ALA A 163 -2.07 9.82 -22.76
CA ALA A 163 -1.23 9.28 -21.68
C ALA A 163 -1.47 7.78 -21.46
N VAL A 164 -2.73 7.34 -21.57
CA VAL A 164 -3.09 5.91 -21.47
C VAL A 164 -2.56 5.13 -22.68
N ALA A 165 -2.65 5.70 -23.87
CA ALA A 165 -2.06 5.11 -25.08
C ALA A 165 -0.54 4.96 -24.94
N LYS A 166 0.15 5.95 -24.35
CA LYS A 166 1.59 5.91 -24.07
C LYS A 166 1.97 4.72 -23.18
N ILE A 167 1.21 4.47 -22.09
CA ILE A 167 1.43 3.26 -21.27
C ILE A 167 1.26 1.97 -22.08
N ARG A 168 0.25 1.90 -22.97
CA ARG A 168 0.06 0.72 -23.83
C ARG A 168 1.28 0.44 -24.71
N GLN A 169 1.80 1.49 -25.33
CA GLN A 169 3.00 1.40 -26.16
C GLN A 169 4.21 0.93 -25.36
N ILE A 170 4.50 1.60 -24.22
CA ILE A 170 5.62 1.26 -23.33
C ILE A 170 5.56 -0.22 -22.89
N LYS A 171 4.36 -0.73 -22.57
CA LYS A 171 4.17 -2.11 -22.10
C LYS A 171 4.02 -3.14 -23.21
N HIS A 172 3.98 -2.73 -24.49
CA HIS A 172 3.59 -3.59 -25.60
C HIS A 172 2.27 -4.34 -25.30
N ARG A 173 1.30 -3.62 -24.69
CA ARG A 173 0.05 -4.20 -24.20
C ARG A 173 -1.06 -4.07 -25.25
N GLY A 174 -1.47 -5.19 -25.85
CA GLY A 174 -2.56 -5.26 -26.82
C GLY A 174 -3.94 -4.92 -26.22
N GLN A 175 -4.96 -5.72 -26.51
CA GLN A 175 -6.36 -5.47 -26.15
C GLN A 175 -6.73 -5.76 -24.68
N LYS A 176 -5.77 -5.94 -23.77
CA LYS A 176 -6.03 -6.19 -22.34
C LYS A 176 -6.38 -4.88 -21.62
N PRO A 177 -7.57 -4.76 -20.95
CA PRO A 177 -7.94 -3.54 -20.21
C PRO A 177 -6.97 -3.18 -19.08
N PHE A 178 -6.96 -1.91 -18.70
CA PHE A 178 -6.26 -1.43 -17.50
C PHE A 178 -7.19 -1.34 -16.31
N ALA A 179 -6.64 -1.53 -15.11
CA ALA A 179 -7.29 -1.16 -13.88
C ALA A 179 -7.09 0.34 -13.60
N VAL A 180 -8.07 0.93 -12.93
CA VAL A 180 -8.11 2.34 -12.55
C VAL A 180 -8.05 2.46 -11.04
N LEU A 181 -7.10 3.23 -10.55
CA LEU A 181 -6.90 3.60 -9.17
C LEU A 181 -7.67 4.89 -8.88
N PHE A 182 -8.66 4.80 -8.01
CA PHE A 182 -9.51 5.92 -7.60
C PHE A 182 -9.10 6.41 -6.20
N ARG A 183 -9.34 7.67 -5.90
CA ARG A 183 -9.02 8.28 -4.61
C ARG A 183 -9.77 7.64 -3.45
N ASN A 184 -11.08 7.45 -3.62
CA ASN A 184 -11.99 6.92 -2.61
C ASN A 184 -13.21 6.23 -3.24
N ILE A 185 -14.08 5.67 -2.40
CA ILE A 185 -15.27 4.96 -2.85
C ILE A 185 -16.31 5.90 -3.50
N GLU A 186 -16.36 7.15 -3.07
CA GLU A 186 -17.23 8.17 -3.61
C GLU A 186 -16.88 8.47 -5.07
N GLU A 187 -15.59 8.57 -5.38
CA GLU A 187 -15.12 8.73 -6.75
C GLU A 187 -15.42 7.47 -7.60
N VAL A 188 -15.19 6.26 -7.07
CA VAL A 188 -15.59 5.02 -7.78
C VAL A 188 -17.06 5.05 -8.16
N ARG A 189 -17.95 5.48 -7.26
CA ARG A 189 -19.40 5.58 -7.50
C ARG A 189 -19.80 6.59 -8.59
N GLN A 190 -18.94 7.56 -8.87
CA GLN A 190 -19.17 8.50 -9.99
C GLN A 190 -18.97 7.81 -11.36
N TYR A 191 -18.06 6.83 -11.44
CA TYR A 191 -17.70 6.14 -12.67
C TYR A 191 -18.35 4.76 -12.82
N CYS A 192 -18.68 4.08 -11.70
CA CYS A 192 -19.13 2.70 -11.70
C CYS A 192 -20.37 2.50 -10.84
N ARG A 193 -21.14 1.44 -11.15
CA ARG A 193 -22.14 0.91 -10.24
C ARG A 193 -21.45 0.06 -9.20
N VAL A 194 -21.74 0.28 -7.92
CA VAL A 194 -21.10 -0.41 -6.80
C VAL A 194 -22.19 -0.98 -5.89
N SER A 195 -22.25 -2.29 -5.78
CA SER A 195 -23.07 -2.99 -4.79
C SER A 195 -22.40 -2.96 -3.41
N GLN A 196 -23.16 -3.28 -2.37
CA GLN A 196 -22.65 -3.34 -0.99
C GLN A 196 -21.53 -4.40 -0.84
N ALA A 197 -21.62 -5.53 -1.55
CA ALA A 197 -20.58 -6.57 -1.52
C ALA A 197 -19.28 -6.10 -2.17
N GLU A 198 -19.37 -5.45 -3.34
CA GLU A 198 -18.21 -4.88 -4.05
C GLU A 198 -17.55 -3.75 -3.25
N GLU A 199 -18.36 -2.89 -2.60
CA GLU A 199 -17.83 -1.86 -1.70
C GLU A 199 -17.05 -2.45 -0.53
N LYS A 200 -17.58 -3.50 0.10
CA LYS A 200 -16.90 -4.21 1.20
C LYS A 200 -15.54 -4.77 0.75
N LEU A 201 -15.46 -5.29 -0.47
CA LEU A 201 -14.20 -5.75 -1.07
C LEU A 201 -13.22 -4.59 -1.31
N LEU A 202 -13.67 -3.53 -1.97
CA LEU A 202 -12.85 -2.34 -2.25
C LEU A 202 -12.28 -1.71 -0.98
N LEU A 203 -13.07 -1.68 0.11
CA LEU A 203 -12.68 -1.10 1.40
C LEU A 203 -11.92 -2.07 2.31
N SER A 204 -11.79 -3.35 1.92
CA SER A 204 -11.04 -4.33 2.71
C SER A 204 -9.56 -3.97 2.85
N ALA A 205 -8.87 -4.55 3.83
CA ALA A 205 -7.44 -4.32 4.04
C ALA A 205 -6.56 -4.84 2.89
N ALA A 206 -7.08 -5.73 2.05
CA ALA A 206 -6.41 -6.26 0.87
C ALA A 206 -6.46 -5.32 -0.34
N ARG A 207 -7.43 -4.38 -0.40
CA ARG A 207 -7.62 -3.44 -1.52
C ARG A 207 -7.56 -4.11 -2.89
N PRO A 208 -8.36 -5.14 -3.16
CA PRO A 208 -8.31 -5.85 -4.44
C PRO A 208 -8.81 -4.98 -5.59
N ILE A 209 -8.43 -5.37 -6.81
CA ILE A 209 -9.07 -4.86 -8.03
C ILE A 209 -10.43 -5.56 -8.16
N VAL A 210 -11.51 -4.78 -8.23
CA VAL A 210 -12.89 -5.27 -8.39
C VAL A 210 -13.41 -4.86 -9.78
N LEU A 211 -13.97 -5.82 -10.52
CA LEU A 211 -14.57 -5.56 -11.83
C LEU A 211 -15.99 -5.03 -11.66
N LEU A 212 -16.19 -3.77 -11.97
CA LEU A 212 -17.43 -3.04 -11.78
C LEU A 212 -18.07 -2.66 -13.12
N HIS A 213 -19.41 -2.62 -13.18
CA HIS A 213 -20.11 -2.06 -14.33
C HIS A 213 -19.92 -0.54 -14.43
N SER A 214 -19.51 -0.08 -15.59
CA SER A 214 -19.33 1.34 -15.87
C SER A 214 -20.67 2.09 -15.89
N LYS A 215 -20.70 3.29 -15.31
CA LYS A 215 -21.78 4.29 -15.43
C LYS A 215 -21.43 5.39 -16.41
N ARG A 216 -20.15 5.72 -16.48
CA ARG A 216 -19.60 6.78 -17.32
C ARG A 216 -18.54 6.19 -18.22
N PRO A 217 -18.49 6.52 -19.49
CA PRO A 217 -17.44 6.02 -20.37
C PRO A 217 -16.09 6.52 -19.87
N LEU A 218 -15.15 5.60 -19.76
CA LEU A 218 -13.73 5.86 -19.64
C LEU A 218 -13.12 5.76 -21.04
N PRO A 219 -11.94 6.35 -21.29
CA PRO A 219 -11.23 6.20 -22.54
C PRO A 219 -11.18 4.74 -23.00
N THR A 220 -11.38 4.51 -24.30
CA THR A 220 -11.33 3.17 -24.90
C THR A 220 -9.98 2.50 -24.69
N GLU A 221 -8.93 3.30 -24.56
CA GLU A 221 -7.57 2.88 -24.23
C GLU A 221 -7.51 2.19 -22.84
N ILE A 222 -8.44 2.48 -21.92
CA ILE A 222 -8.55 1.81 -20.63
C ILE A 222 -9.35 0.52 -20.75
N THR A 223 -10.55 0.61 -21.33
CA THR A 223 -11.55 -0.46 -21.28
C THR A 223 -11.45 -1.48 -22.40
N CYS A 224 -10.83 -1.10 -23.55
CA CYS A 224 -10.79 -1.90 -24.77
C CYS A 224 -12.18 -2.36 -25.21
N GLY A 225 -13.19 -1.49 -25.07
CA GLY A 225 -14.58 -1.79 -25.42
C GLY A 225 -15.38 -2.58 -24.39
N SER A 226 -14.79 -2.90 -23.21
CA SER A 226 -15.52 -3.54 -22.12
C SER A 226 -16.48 -2.56 -21.43
N ASP A 227 -17.65 -3.05 -21.03
CA ASP A 227 -18.61 -2.36 -20.15
C ASP A 227 -18.20 -2.41 -18.66
N ARG A 228 -17.07 -3.08 -18.36
CA ARG A 228 -16.55 -3.23 -17.02
C ARG A 228 -15.22 -2.52 -16.85
N VAL A 229 -15.02 -2.01 -15.65
CA VAL A 229 -13.80 -1.31 -15.20
C VAL A 229 -13.22 -2.06 -14.02
N GLY A 230 -11.95 -2.42 -14.09
CA GLY A 230 -11.21 -2.88 -12.92
C GLY A 230 -10.90 -1.68 -12.03
N ALA A 231 -11.66 -1.50 -10.95
CA ALA A 231 -11.49 -0.41 -10.00
C ALA A 231 -10.76 -0.88 -8.75
N PHE A 232 -9.89 -0.05 -8.19
CA PHE A 232 -9.27 -0.30 -6.88
C PHE A 232 -8.95 1.00 -6.16
N LEU A 233 -8.72 0.89 -4.85
CA LEU A 233 -8.43 2.00 -3.95
C LEU A 233 -6.97 1.95 -3.47
N PRO A 234 -6.40 3.08 -2.99
CA PRO A 234 -5.02 3.13 -2.57
C PRO A 234 -4.75 2.17 -1.41
N CYS A 235 -3.68 1.39 -1.53
CA CYS A 235 -3.25 0.44 -0.52
C CYS A 235 -2.09 0.99 0.34
N ASN A 236 -1.39 2.02 -0.10
CA ASN A 236 -0.26 2.60 0.62
C ASN A 236 -0.34 4.13 0.71
N PRO A 237 0.40 4.75 1.64
CA PRO A 237 0.33 6.20 1.86
C PRO A 237 0.79 7.03 0.66
N LEU A 238 1.76 6.55 -0.12
CA LEU A 238 2.23 7.23 -1.32
C LEU A 238 1.12 7.37 -2.37
N GLN A 239 0.35 6.29 -2.60
CA GLN A 239 -0.82 6.34 -3.49
C GLN A 239 -1.89 7.30 -2.97
N ILE A 240 -2.14 7.33 -1.65
CA ILE A 240 -3.09 8.28 -1.05
C ILE A 240 -2.67 9.71 -1.38
N LEU A 241 -1.42 10.07 -1.09
CA LEU A 241 -0.90 11.41 -1.33
C LEU A 241 -0.90 11.80 -2.82
N LEU A 242 -0.58 10.86 -3.70
CA LEU A 242 -0.61 11.10 -5.14
C LEU A 242 -2.03 11.35 -5.65
N LEU A 243 -3.01 10.58 -5.14
CA LEU A 243 -4.41 10.73 -5.52
C LEU A 243 -5.09 11.97 -4.93
N GLU A 244 -4.55 12.55 -3.85
CA GLU A 244 -4.96 13.88 -3.39
C GLU A 244 -4.60 14.96 -4.43
N ALA A 245 -3.47 14.79 -5.12
CA ALA A 245 -2.99 15.73 -6.11
C ALA A 245 -3.60 15.50 -7.51
N ILE A 246 -3.80 14.23 -7.92
CA ILE A 246 -4.35 13.87 -9.23
C ILE A 246 -5.09 12.53 -9.17
N SER A 247 -6.35 12.50 -9.63
CA SER A 247 -7.22 11.31 -9.68
C SER A 247 -8.26 11.45 -10.81
N PRO A 248 -8.72 10.32 -11.41
CA PRO A 248 -8.23 8.95 -11.23
C PRO A 248 -6.97 8.65 -12.05
N LEU A 249 -6.26 7.57 -11.70
CA LEU A 249 -5.06 7.14 -12.40
C LEU A 249 -5.23 5.72 -12.99
N VAL A 250 -4.72 5.51 -14.18
CA VAL A 250 -4.32 4.16 -14.58
C VAL A 250 -3.07 3.81 -13.77
N ALA A 251 -3.06 2.68 -13.08
CA ALA A 251 -1.87 2.15 -12.43
C ALA A 251 -1.73 0.66 -12.76
N THR A 252 -0.62 0.31 -13.37
CA THR A 252 -0.35 -1.05 -13.85
C THR A 252 1.08 -1.45 -13.51
N SER A 253 1.34 -2.75 -13.31
CA SER A 253 2.70 -3.25 -13.03
C SER A 253 3.71 -2.75 -14.07
N ALA A 254 4.89 -2.32 -13.62
CA ALA A 254 5.99 -1.93 -14.50
C ALA A 254 6.67 -3.18 -15.06
N ASN A 255 6.20 -3.63 -16.22
CA ASN A 255 6.73 -4.77 -16.97
C ASN A 255 6.27 -4.70 -18.42
N ILE A 256 7.00 -5.31 -19.32
CA ILE A 256 6.47 -5.70 -20.62
C ILE A 256 5.35 -6.72 -20.38
N SER A 257 4.29 -6.67 -21.18
CA SER A 257 3.12 -7.52 -20.99
C SER A 257 3.50 -9.01 -20.96
N GLY A 258 3.18 -9.68 -19.85
CA GLY A 258 3.52 -11.09 -19.63
C GLY A 258 4.85 -11.34 -18.91
N ALA A 259 5.74 -10.35 -18.79
CA ALA A 259 6.99 -10.48 -18.05
C ALA A 259 6.78 -10.22 -16.54
N PRO A 260 7.71 -10.59 -15.66
CA PRO A 260 7.69 -10.22 -14.25
C PRO A 260 7.72 -8.71 -14.05
N MET A 261 7.11 -8.25 -12.94
CA MET A 261 7.12 -6.83 -12.54
C MET A 261 8.52 -6.40 -12.06
N CYS A 262 8.95 -5.19 -12.42
CA CYS A 262 10.17 -4.60 -11.90
C CYS A 262 10.06 -4.36 -10.40
N THR A 263 11.03 -4.85 -9.63
CA THR A 263 11.12 -4.71 -8.17
C THR A 263 12.24 -3.78 -7.72
N ASP A 264 13.23 -3.55 -8.56
CA ASP A 264 14.38 -2.70 -8.28
C ASP A 264 14.43 -1.45 -9.17
N ASP A 265 15.19 -0.46 -8.70
CA ASP A 265 15.27 0.87 -9.30
C ASP A 265 16.02 0.86 -10.64
N THR A 266 16.91 -0.11 -10.85
CA THR A 266 17.65 -0.26 -12.13
C THR A 266 16.75 -0.83 -13.22
N ALA A 267 15.99 -1.88 -12.88
CA ALA A 267 15.10 -2.53 -13.84
C ALA A 267 14.01 -1.61 -14.38
N VAL A 268 13.51 -0.68 -13.57
CA VAL A 268 12.44 0.24 -14.01
C VAL A 268 12.94 1.30 -14.99
N GLN A 269 14.22 1.63 -14.97
CA GLN A 269 14.84 2.62 -15.90
C GLN A 269 14.71 2.23 -17.37
N GLN A 270 14.56 0.93 -17.66
CA GLN A 270 14.35 0.45 -19.05
C GLN A 270 13.15 1.07 -19.76
N PHE A 271 12.18 1.60 -19.00
CA PHE A 271 10.97 2.21 -19.57
C PHE A 271 11.17 3.68 -19.97
N GLY A 272 12.30 4.30 -19.62
CA GLY A 272 12.61 5.70 -19.96
C GLY A 272 11.59 6.70 -19.42
N VAL A 273 10.97 6.41 -18.28
CA VAL A 273 9.98 7.27 -17.61
C VAL A 273 10.53 7.82 -16.32
N PRO A 274 10.07 8.99 -15.83
CA PRO A 274 10.38 9.51 -14.50
C PRO A 274 10.03 8.52 -13.38
N VAL A 275 10.88 8.44 -12.35
CA VAL A 275 10.78 7.50 -11.23
C VAL A 275 10.81 8.23 -9.90
#